data_a192e6c18c11d420c68a38dc1e2e9f4d
#
_entry.id   a192e6c18c11d420c68a38dc1e2e9f4d
#
_cell.length_a   1.000
_cell.length_b   1.000
_cell.length_c   1.000
_cell.angle_alpha   90.00
_cell.angle_beta   90.00
_cell.angle_gamma   90.00
#
_symmetry.space_group_name_H-M   'P 1'
#
loop_
_entity.id
_entity.type
_entity.pdbx_description
1 polymer ?
#
loop_
_entity_poly.entity_id
_entity_poly.type
_entity_poly.pdbx_seq_one_letter_code
_entity_poly.pdbx_strand_id
1 'polypeptide(L)'
;DRGRDIRSLHIAEGIIQKTSKGNYKFTGKFKDKSSSVFTPKIKKQVLNRDGFKCMNCNGSATEGYELMVDHIIPASKNGPATLDNGQTLCTTCNNIKSNYDVKSFGSKMFNTYLKKAIKTEDHENKKFFQEILDVFKKYDKF
;
A
#
# COMPACT_ATOMS: atom_id res chain seq x y z
N ASP A 1 28.37 5.86 -7.60
CA ASP A 1 27.39 5.98 -6.50
C ASP A 1 28.14 6.05 -5.19
N ARG A 2 28.40 7.25 -4.73
CA ARG A 2 28.97 7.44 -3.39
C ARG A 2 27.85 7.15 -2.40
N GLY A 3 27.95 6.00 -1.73
CA GLY A 3 27.01 5.59 -0.68
C GLY A 3 26.74 6.74 0.29
N ARG A 4 25.48 7.06 0.50
CA ARG A 4 25.09 8.03 1.52
C ARG A 4 25.71 7.63 2.85
N ASP A 5 26.43 8.57 3.47
CA ASP A 5 27.08 8.34 4.75
C ASP A 5 26.02 7.83 5.76
N ILE A 6 26.22 6.62 6.29
CA ILE A 6 25.32 5.99 7.28
C ILE A 6 25.04 6.94 8.46
N ARG A 7 26.00 7.80 8.83
CA ARG A 7 25.85 8.81 9.88
C ARG A 7 24.79 9.86 9.54
N SER A 8 24.71 10.30 8.29
CA SER A 8 23.71 11.30 7.85
C SER A 8 22.29 10.73 7.90
N LEU A 9 22.11 9.44 7.59
CA LEU A 9 20.83 8.75 7.72
C LEU A 9 20.38 8.63 9.18
N HIS A 10 21.27 8.22 10.07
CA HIS A 10 20.96 8.09 11.51
C HIS A 10 20.68 9.44 12.18
N ILE A 11 21.32 10.52 11.74
CA ILE A 11 21.00 11.88 12.22
C ILE A 11 19.60 12.29 11.73
N ALA A 12 19.28 12.10 10.45
CA ALA A 12 17.97 12.42 9.88
C ALA A 12 16.83 11.64 10.55
N GLU A 13 17.10 10.39 10.97
CA GLU A 13 16.16 9.54 11.71
C GLU A 13 16.08 9.87 13.22
N GLY A 14 16.89 10.80 13.71
CA GLY A 14 16.94 11.20 15.13
C GLY A 14 17.53 10.12 16.06
N ILE A 15 18.21 9.11 15.53
CA ILE A 15 18.84 8.02 16.32
C ILE A 15 20.10 8.50 16.98
N ILE A 16 20.89 9.31 16.29
CA ILE A 16 22.09 9.95 16.80
C ILE A 16 21.98 11.46 16.66
N GLN A 17 22.53 12.18 17.61
CA GLN A 17 22.61 13.64 17.62
C GLN A 17 24.07 14.08 17.56
N LYS A 18 24.39 15.00 16.65
CA LYS A 18 25.70 15.62 16.59
C LYS A 18 25.84 16.60 17.74
N THR A 19 26.83 16.40 18.60
CA THR A 19 27.10 17.25 19.79
C THR A 19 28.21 18.28 19.56
N SER A 20 29.26 17.88 18.81
CA SER A 20 30.39 18.75 18.45
C SER A 20 31.09 18.21 17.22
N LYS A 21 32.13 18.93 16.73
CA LYS A 21 32.88 18.47 15.55
C LYS A 21 33.44 17.07 15.77
N GLY A 22 32.95 16.11 15.00
CA GLY A 22 33.37 14.70 15.07
C GLY A 22 32.68 13.85 16.14
N ASN A 23 31.92 14.43 17.08
CA ASN A 23 31.26 13.72 18.16
C ASN A 23 29.76 13.56 17.92
N TYR A 24 29.23 12.39 18.28
CA TYR A 24 27.83 12.03 18.16
C TYR A 24 27.35 11.35 19.44
N LYS A 25 26.13 11.68 19.87
CA LYS A 25 25.47 11.07 21.02
C LYS A 25 24.31 10.19 20.53
N PHE A 26 24.23 8.97 21.07
CA PHE A 26 23.06 8.12 20.88
C PHE A 26 21.88 8.70 21.68
N THR A 27 20.71 8.85 21.04
CA THR A 27 19.54 9.50 21.64
C THR A 27 18.68 8.54 22.48
N GLY A 28 19.03 7.25 22.53
CA GLY A 28 18.20 6.21 23.15
C GLY A 28 17.02 5.75 22.27
N LYS A 29 16.81 6.37 21.13
CA LYS A 29 15.79 5.93 20.17
C LYS A 29 16.38 4.83 19.30
N PHE A 30 15.70 3.69 19.26
CA PHE A 30 15.91 2.68 18.24
C PHE A 30 14.84 2.90 17.19
N LYS A 31 15.21 2.79 15.91
CA LYS A 31 14.20 2.63 14.88
C LYS A 31 13.54 1.30 15.18
N ASP A 32 12.31 1.31 15.62
CA ASP A 32 11.49 0.11 15.59
C ASP A 32 11.54 -0.40 14.16
N LYS A 33 12.27 -1.47 13.94
CA LYS A 33 12.11 -2.28 12.73
C LYS A 33 10.74 -2.95 12.85
N SER A 34 9.67 -2.18 12.76
CA SER A 34 8.43 -2.76 12.31
C SER A 34 8.78 -3.35 10.96
N SER A 35 8.88 -4.67 10.93
CA SER A 35 9.25 -5.39 9.72
C SER A 35 8.33 -4.88 8.62
N SER A 36 8.89 -4.31 7.55
CA SER A 36 8.11 -3.94 6.38
C SER A 36 7.61 -5.17 5.63
N VAL A 37 7.91 -6.37 6.15
CA VAL A 37 7.59 -7.66 5.55
C VAL A 37 6.69 -8.44 6.49
N PHE A 38 5.54 -8.88 6.00
CA PHE A 38 4.64 -9.77 6.73
C PHE A 38 5.30 -11.11 7.06
N THR A 39 5.31 -11.48 8.34
CA THR A 39 5.75 -12.81 8.75
C THR A 39 4.79 -13.88 8.21
N PRO A 40 5.23 -15.14 8.04
CA PRO A 40 4.34 -16.24 7.62
C PRO A 40 3.10 -16.39 8.51
N LYS A 41 3.25 -16.15 9.81
CA LYS A 41 2.14 -16.18 10.79
C LYS A 41 1.09 -15.11 10.48
N ILE A 42 1.51 -13.86 10.27
CA ILE A 42 0.60 -12.76 9.95
C ILE A 42 -0.04 -12.98 8.57
N LYS A 43 0.71 -13.43 7.57
CA LYS A 43 0.14 -13.77 6.25
C LYS A 43 -1.00 -14.79 6.36
N LYS A 44 -0.79 -15.87 7.13
CA LYS A 44 -1.82 -16.87 7.36
C LYS A 44 -3.05 -16.30 8.06
N GLN A 45 -2.85 -15.41 9.05
CA GLN A 45 -3.95 -14.75 9.76
C GLN A 45 -4.77 -13.84 8.84
N VAL A 46 -4.10 -13.04 7.97
CA VAL A 46 -4.77 -12.18 6.98
C VAL A 46 -5.58 -13.02 6.00
N LEU A 47 -4.96 -14.06 5.40
CA LEU A 47 -5.66 -14.96 4.47
C LEU A 47 -6.89 -15.62 5.09
N ASN A 48 -6.78 -16.09 6.34
CA ASN A 48 -7.90 -16.70 7.07
C ASN A 48 -9.02 -15.68 7.35
N ARG A 49 -8.67 -14.46 7.81
CA ARG A 49 -9.62 -13.39 8.07
C ARG A 49 -10.40 -13.02 6.79
N ASP A 50 -9.72 -12.95 5.65
CA ASP A 50 -10.28 -12.55 4.36
C ASP A 50 -10.92 -13.73 3.61
N GLY A 51 -11.02 -14.92 4.23
CA GLY A 51 -11.67 -16.10 3.66
C GLY A 51 -11.02 -16.64 2.40
N PHE A 52 -9.70 -16.46 2.23
CA PHE A 52 -8.93 -16.86 1.03
C PHE A 52 -9.51 -16.25 -0.27
N LYS A 53 -9.95 -14.99 -0.20
CA LYS A 53 -10.48 -14.24 -1.33
C LYS A 53 -9.78 -12.91 -1.50
N CYS A 54 -9.69 -12.45 -2.74
CA CYS A 54 -9.21 -11.11 -3.04
C CYS A 54 -10.21 -10.08 -2.51
N MET A 55 -9.78 -9.18 -1.65
CA MET A 55 -10.62 -8.13 -1.05
C MET A 55 -11.11 -7.08 -2.06
N ASN A 56 -10.54 -7.05 -3.26
CA ASN A 56 -10.95 -6.12 -4.31
C ASN A 56 -11.92 -6.73 -5.34
N CYS A 57 -11.61 -7.92 -5.88
CA CYS A 57 -12.43 -8.55 -6.93
C CYS A 57 -13.19 -9.79 -6.45
N ASN A 58 -13.02 -10.18 -5.19
CA ASN A 58 -13.62 -11.36 -4.56
C ASN A 58 -13.21 -12.72 -5.17
N GLY A 59 -12.25 -12.73 -6.11
CA GLY A 59 -11.73 -13.97 -6.72
C GLY A 59 -10.99 -14.82 -5.68
N SER A 60 -11.23 -16.14 -5.70
CA SER A 60 -10.68 -17.09 -4.72
C SER A 60 -9.59 -17.99 -5.32
N ALA A 61 -8.79 -18.61 -4.46
CA ALA A 61 -7.80 -19.58 -4.88
C ALA A 61 -8.44 -20.81 -5.56
N THR A 62 -9.66 -21.19 -5.16
CA THR A 62 -10.41 -22.28 -5.78
C THR A 62 -10.87 -21.99 -7.20
N GLU A 63 -10.95 -20.71 -7.56
CA GLU A 63 -11.25 -20.23 -8.92
C GLU A 63 -9.99 -19.97 -9.75
N GLY A 64 -8.81 -20.38 -9.25
CA GLY A 64 -7.54 -20.26 -9.94
C GLY A 64 -6.82 -18.92 -9.74
N TYR A 65 -7.28 -18.07 -8.82
CA TYR A 65 -6.59 -16.82 -8.50
C TYR A 65 -5.39 -17.06 -7.59
N GLU A 66 -4.24 -16.55 -7.99
CA GLU A 66 -3.06 -16.49 -7.11
C GLU A 66 -3.23 -15.35 -6.10
N LEU A 67 -3.31 -15.70 -4.82
CA LEU A 67 -3.54 -14.75 -3.73
C LEU A 67 -2.23 -14.42 -3.01
N MET A 68 -2.11 -13.15 -2.61
CA MET A 68 -1.00 -12.64 -1.81
C MET A 68 -1.48 -11.67 -0.75
N VAL A 69 -0.68 -11.50 0.30
CA VAL A 69 -0.93 -10.49 1.34
C VAL A 69 -0.15 -9.24 1.01
N ASP A 70 -0.85 -8.13 0.89
CA ASP A 70 -0.32 -6.82 0.62
C ASP A 70 -0.70 -5.82 1.73
N HIS A 71 0.02 -4.70 1.80
CA HIS A 71 -0.24 -3.62 2.75
C HIS A 71 -1.43 -2.76 2.30
N ILE A 72 -2.37 -2.47 3.20
CA ILE A 72 -3.42 -1.46 2.96
C ILE A 72 -2.76 -0.09 2.79
N ILE A 73 -2.02 0.37 3.80
CA ILE A 73 -1.13 1.53 3.70
C ILE A 73 0.24 1.00 3.25
N PRO A 74 0.76 1.39 2.08
CA PRO A 74 2.01 0.86 1.55
C PRO A 74 3.20 1.01 2.51
N ALA A 75 4.11 0.04 2.51
CA ALA A 75 5.36 0.12 3.28
C ALA A 75 6.21 1.35 2.89
N SER A 76 6.16 1.80 1.63
CA SER A 76 6.78 3.05 1.16
C SER A 76 6.21 4.31 1.81
N LYS A 77 5.01 4.22 2.39
CA LYS A 77 4.34 5.27 3.17
C LYS A 77 4.34 4.97 4.68
N ASN A 78 5.32 4.19 5.15
CA ASN A 78 5.46 3.75 6.54
C ASN A 78 4.32 2.85 7.06
N GLY A 79 3.58 2.17 6.18
CA GLY A 79 2.58 1.19 6.58
C GLY A 79 3.24 -0.03 7.25
N PRO A 80 2.83 -0.40 8.49
CA PRO A 80 3.42 -1.51 9.21
C PRO A 80 2.93 -2.86 8.65
N ALA A 81 3.75 -3.91 8.76
CA ALA A 81 3.36 -5.28 8.40
C ALA A 81 2.60 -5.95 9.57
N THR A 82 1.43 -5.44 9.89
CA THR A 82 0.53 -5.93 10.94
C THR A 82 -0.72 -6.59 10.35
N LEU A 83 -1.44 -7.34 11.18
CA LEU A 83 -2.71 -7.96 10.77
C LEU A 83 -3.71 -6.92 10.25
N ASP A 84 -3.83 -5.77 10.95
CA ASP A 84 -4.80 -4.72 10.60
C ASP A 84 -4.44 -3.98 9.31
N ASN A 85 -3.14 -3.88 8.99
CA ASN A 85 -2.67 -3.24 7.76
C ASN A 85 -2.40 -4.24 6.62
N GLY A 86 -2.69 -5.54 6.83
CA GLY A 86 -2.64 -6.56 5.79
C GLY A 86 -3.98 -6.72 5.08
N GLN A 87 -3.97 -7.01 3.79
CA GLN A 87 -5.13 -7.39 2.99
C GLN A 87 -4.77 -8.48 1.99
N THR A 88 -5.73 -9.33 1.67
CA THR A 88 -5.56 -10.34 0.63
C THR A 88 -5.92 -9.76 -0.72
N LEU A 89 -5.00 -9.81 -1.67
CA LEU A 89 -5.23 -9.41 -3.06
C LEU A 89 -4.80 -10.53 -4.01
N CYS A 90 -5.47 -10.64 -5.17
CA CYS A 90 -4.93 -11.43 -6.26
C CYS A 90 -3.81 -10.68 -6.98
N THR A 91 -2.96 -11.39 -7.72
CA THR A 91 -1.84 -10.81 -8.46
C THR A 91 -2.26 -9.64 -9.34
N THR A 92 -3.37 -9.75 -10.06
CA THR A 92 -3.90 -8.67 -10.90
C THR A 92 -4.26 -7.43 -10.11
N CYS A 93 -5.03 -7.58 -9.03
CA CYS A 93 -5.44 -6.45 -8.18
C CYS A 93 -4.24 -5.82 -7.45
N ASN A 94 -3.28 -6.64 -7.02
CA ASN A 94 -2.06 -6.15 -6.40
C ASN A 94 -1.21 -5.31 -7.37
N ASN A 95 -1.07 -5.75 -8.62
CA ASN A 95 -0.37 -5.00 -9.66
C ASN A 95 -1.05 -3.66 -9.97
N ILE A 96 -2.39 -3.63 -10.01
CA ILE A 96 -3.14 -2.38 -10.19
C ILE A 96 -2.93 -1.44 -9.00
N LYS A 97 -2.99 -1.97 -7.77
CA LYS A 97 -2.78 -1.20 -6.55
C LYS A 97 -1.36 -0.64 -6.46
N SER A 98 -0.33 -1.44 -6.75
CA SER A 98 1.07 -1.02 -6.66
C SER A 98 1.36 -0.34 -5.31
N ASN A 99 1.93 0.86 -5.29
CA ASN A 99 2.22 1.66 -4.09
C ASN A 99 1.12 2.67 -3.70
N TYR A 100 -0.10 2.47 -4.20
CA TYR A 100 -1.21 3.33 -3.85
C TYR A 100 -1.82 2.93 -2.49
N ASP A 101 -2.22 3.92 -1.69
CA ASP A 101 -3.13 3.72 -0.57
C ASP A 101 -4.56 3.47 -1.06
N VAL A 102 -5.48 3.16 -0.14
CA VAL A 102 -6.87 2.81 -0.47
C VAL A 102 -7.53 3.85 -1.36
N LYS A 103 -7.35 5.15 -1.05
CA LYS A 103 -7.96 6.25 -1.81
C LYS A 103 -7.38 6.36 -3.21
N SER A 104 -6.06 6.40 -3.31
CA SER A 104 -5.34 6.48 -4.59
C SER A 104 -5.56 5.23 -5.45
N PHE A 105 -5.64 4.05 -4.82
CA PHE A 105 -5.96 2.80 -5.50
C PHE A 105 -7.39 2.81 -6.06
N GLY A 106 -8.37 3.23 -5.26
CA GLY A 106 -9.76 3.34 -5.70
C GLY A 106 -9.89 4.26 -6.92
N SER A 107 -9.31 5.46 -6.86
CA SER A 107 -9.30 6.40 -7.99
C SER A 107 -8.67 5.80 -9.25
N LYS A 108 -7.51 5.11 -9.13
CA LYS A 108 -6.86 4.44 -10.26
C LYS A 108 -7.71 3.31 -10.84
N MET A 109 -8.33 2.51 -10.00
CA MET A 109 -9.20 1.42 -10.41
C MET A 109 -10.41 1.93 -11.20
N PHE A 110 -11.11 2.94 -10.67
CA PHE A 110 -12.27 3.52 -11.35
C PHE A 110 -11.90 4.22 -12.67
N ASN A 111 -10.72 4.87 -12.75
CA ASN A 111 -10.21 5.38 -14.02
C ASN A 111 -9.99 4.27 -15.05
N THR A 112 -9.54 3.09 -14.62
CA THR A 112 -9.35 1.93 -15.52
C THR A 112 -10.69 1.42 -16.04
N TYR A 113 -11.71 1.32 -15.18
CA TYR A 113 -13.06 0.92 -15.57
C TYR A 113 -13.74 1.96 -16.45
N LEU A 114 -13.55 3.25 -16.18
CA LEU A 114 -14.06 4.32 -17.04
C LEU A 114 -13.49 4.22 -18.46
N LYS A 115 -12.17 4.01 -18.60
CA LYS A 115 -11.53 3.82 -19.92
C LYS A 115 -12.09 2.61 -20.65
N LYS A 116 -12.38 1.52 -19.94
CA LYS A 116 -13.01 0.33 -20.51
C LYS A 116 -14.43 0.64 -20.98
N ALA A 117 -15.26 1.27 -20.15
CA ALA A 117 -16.63 1.66 -20.50
C ALA A 117 -16.68 2.59 -21.72
N ILE A 118 -15.74 3.53 -21.83
CA ILE A 118 -15.61 4.39 -23.02
C ILE A 118 -15.30 3.55 -24.28
N LYS A 119 -14.35 2.61 -24.16
CA LYS A 119 -13.92 1.76 -25.28
C LYS A 119 -15.03 0.81 -25.75
N THR A 120 -15.90 0.35 -24.85
CA THR A 120 -17.01 -0.57 -25.15
C THR A 120 -18.33 0.17 -25.39
N GLU A 121 -18.33 1.50 -25.47
CA GLU A 121 -19.52 2.36 -25.65
C GLU A 121 -20.61 2.14 -24.58
N ASP A 122 -20.22 1.67 -23.40
CA ASP A 122 -21.10 1.44 -22.26
C ASP A 122 -21.43 2.76 -21.56
N HIS A 123 -22.51 3.41 -22.03
CA HIS A 123 -22.91 4.74 -21.57
C HIS A 123 -23.33 4.78 -20.11
N GLU A 124 -23.94 3.72 -19.58
CA GLU A 124 -24.40 3.64 -18.19
C GLU A 124 -23.19 3.55 -17.24
N ASN A 125 -22.31 2.60 -17.47
CA ASN A 125 -21.10 2.45 -16.68
C ASN A 125 -20.13 3.64 -16.84
N LYS A 126 -20.07 4.26 -18.02
CA LYS A 126 -19.30 5.49 -18.23
C LYS A 126 -19.78 6.60 -17.31
N LYS A 127 -21.09 6.85 -17.23
CA LYS A 127 -21.66 7.87 -16.35
C LYS A 127 -21.39 7.55 -14.89
N PHE A 128 -21.64 6.31 -14.48
CA PHE A 128 -21.42 5.83 -13.10
C PHE A 128 -19.96 6.02 -12.66
N PHE A 129 -18.98 5.57 -13.44
CA PHE A 129 -17.58 5.72 -13.06
C PHE A 129 -17.10 7.17 -13.11
N GLN A 130 -17.65 8.01 -13.98
CA GLN A 130 -17.36 9.44 -13.99
C GLN A 130 -17.81 10.12 -12.71
N GLU A 131 -19.03 9.87 -12.25
CA GLU A 131 -19.57 10.42 -11.00
C GLU A 131 -18.74 10.00 -9.78
N ILE A 132 -18.32 8.72 -9.70
CA ILE A 132 -17.43 8.24 -8.63
C ILE A 132 -16.11 9.00 -8.64
N LEU A 133 -15.48 9.18 -9.81
CA LEU A 133 -14.20 9.89 -9.94
C LEU A 133 -14.32 11.36 -9.57
N ASP A 134 -15.44 12.00 -9.82
CA ASP A 134 -15.67 13.38 -9.43
C ASP A 134 -15.82 13.50 -7.89
N VAL A 135 -16.39 12.48 -7.23
CA VAL A 135 -16.36 12.39 -5.77
C VAL A 135 -14.94 12.29 -5.26
N PHE A 136 -14.10 11.41 -5.81
CA PHE A 136 -12.69 11.31 -5.41
C PHE A 136 -11.97 12.66 -5.55
N LYS A 137 -12.13 13.37 -6.67
CA LYS A 137 -11.51 14.69 -6.89
C LYS A 137 -11.96 15.73 -5.85
N LYS A 138 -13.24 15.69 -5.46
CA LYS A 138 -13.77 16.61 -4.45
C LYS A 138 -13.07 16.45 -3.10
N TYR A 139 -12.67 15.23 -2.74
CA TYR A 139 -12.03 14.91 -1.46
C TYR A 139 -10.50 14.80 -1.55
N ASP A 140 -9.88 15.01 -2.73
CA ASP A 140 -8.42 14.99 -2.90
C ASP A 140 -7.73 16.29 -2.45
N LYS A 141 -8.49 17.27 -1.98
CA LYS A 141 -7.98 18.57 -1.52
C LYS A 141 -7.65 18.62 -0.03
N PHE A 142 -7.58 17.45 0.65
CA PHE A 142 -7.25 17.37 2.06
C PHE A 142 -6.01 16.49 2.31
#